data_cfe36b3a01d0297d64e0330209cbf514
#
_entry.id   cfe36b3a01d0297d64e0330209cbf514
#
_cell.length_a   1.000
_cell.length_b   1.000
_cell.length_c   1.000
_cell.angle_alpha   90.00
_cell.angle_beta   90.00
_cell.angle_gamma   90.00
#
_symmetry.space_group_name_H-M   'P 1'
#
loop_
_entity.id
_entity.type
_entity.pdbx_description
1 polymer ?
#
loop_
_entity_poly.entity_id
_entity_poly.type
_entity_poly.pdbx_seq_one_letter_code
_entity_poly.pdbx_strand_id
1 'polypeptide(L)'
;MTVGRRKLGPMTVQSESDLSIVLGVDLDGVCADFYSRMREIAAEWFETNIDRLTPQVSYGLSEWGIKNQDQYESLHRFAVTQRDLFRTLRMIPGARKYLRKLSDEGFRIRIITHRLFIQFFHAAAVQQTIEWLDKNGIPYWDLCFMKDKDQIGADIYIEDSPENIVRLRSRGYLAICFGNSTNTTIGQPRATNWSGIYRIIHSKKDHMLDVRTPLAKRRS
;
A
#
# COMPACT_ATOMS: atom_id res chain seq x y z
N MET A 1 52.06 -28.19 19.96
CA MET A 1 50.66 -28.01 20.33
C MET A 1 49.89 -27.59 19.06
N THR A 2 49.17 -28.54 18.48
CA THR A 2 48.52 -28.37 17.15
C THR A 2 47.05 -27.98 17.40
N VAL A 3 46.67 -26.75 17.04
CA VAL A 3 45.29 -26.24 17.18
C VAL A 3 44.47 -26.80 16.03
N GLY A 4 43.56 -27.71 16.33
CA GLY A 4 42.66 -28.32 15.37
C GLY A 4 41.64 -27.30 14.82
N ARG A 5 41.65 -27.06 13.49
CA ARG A 5 40.62 -26.33 12.76
C ARG A 5 39.32 -27.14 12.74
N ARG A 6 38.30 -26.70 13.45
CA ARG A 6 36.90 -27.19 13.27
C ARG A 6 36.41 -26.76 11.89
N LYS A 7 36.13 -27.71 11.01
CA LYS A 7 35.38 -27.49 9.79
C LYS A 7 33.94 -27.16 10.18
N LEU A 8 33.48 -25.95 9.93
CA LEU A 8 32.07 -25.60 9.93
C LEU A 8 31.43 -26.22 8.68
N GLY A 9 30.54 -27.17 8.86
CA GLY A 9 29.72 -27.73 7.79
C GLY A 9 28.72 -26.69 7.25
N PRO A 10 28.20 -26.87 6.03
CA PRO A 10 27.26 -25.92 5.44
C PRO A 10 26.01 -25.87 6.28
N MET A 11 25.67 -24.69 6.85
CA MET A 11 24.37 -24.40 7.44
C MET A 11 23.36 -24.25 6.31
N THR A 12 22.69 -25.33 5.95
CA THR A 12 21.45 -25.31 5.20
C THR A 12 20.30 -25.13 6.19
N VAL A 13 20.07 -23.91 6.60
CA VAL A 13 18.79 -23.50 7.18
C VAL A 13 18.01 -22.84 6.06
N GLN A 14 17.33 -23.63 5.22
CA GLN A 14 16.18 -23.15 4.47
C GLN A 14 15.06 -22.98 5.51
N SER A 15 14.88 -21.75 5.98
CA SER A 15 13.83 -21.41 6.92
C SER A 15 12.49 -21.45 6.18
N GLU A 16 11.44 -21.89 6.86
CA GLU A 16 10.03 -21.83 6.39
C GLU A 16 9.59 -20.43 5.95
N SER A 17 10.41 -19.40 6.20
CA SER A 17 10.21 -18.00 5.76
C SER A 17 10.28 -17.79 4.24
N ASP A 18 10.90 -18.72 3.48
CA ASP A 18 11.05 -18.59 2.01
C ASP A 18 9.77 -18.91 1.21
N LEU A 19 8.71 -19.41 1.86
CA LEU A 19 7.44 -19.78 1.20
C LEU A 19 6.29 -18.80 1.49
N SER A 20 6.49 -17.78 2.32
CA SER A 20 5.43 -16.83 2.64
C SER A 20 5.09 -15.92 1.44
N ILE A 21 3.78 -15.79 1.15
CA ILE A 21 3.30 -14.85 0.13
C ILE A 21 3.43 -13.42 0.67
N VAL A 22 4.09 -12.55 -0.08
CA VAL A 22 4.26 -11.14 0.27
C VAL A 22 3.15 -10.30 -0.34
N LEU A 23 2.40 -9.59 0.51
CA LEU A 23 1.39 -8.62 0.10
C LEU A 23 1.99 -7.22 0.13
N GLY A 24 2.10 -6.58 -1.03
CA GLY A 24 2.41 -5.16 -1.16
C GLY A 24 1.13 -4.36 -0.98
N VAL A 25 1.04 -3.54 0.05
CA VAL A 25 -0.18 -2.82 0.43
C VAL A 25 0.09 -1.33 0.42
N ASP A 26 -0.67 -0.58 -0.37
CA ASP A 26 -0.65 0.88 -0.31
C ASP A 26 -1.37 1.40 0.94
N LEU A 27 -1.12 2.65 1.30
CA LEU A 27 -1.77 3.29 2.43
C LEU A 27 -2.93 4.19 2.01
N ASP A 28 -2.66 5.19 1.17
CA ASP A 28 -3.61 6.25 0.83
C ASP A 28 -4.67 5.72 -0.14
N GLY A 29 -5.95 5.81 0.25
CA GLY A 29 -7.05 5.23 -0.53
C GLY A 29 -7.23 3.71 -0.37
N VAL A 30 -6.34 3.01 0.36
CA VAL A 30 -6.39 1.56 0.62
C VAL A 30 -6.56 1.25 2.10
N CYS A 31 -5.68 1.74 2.95
CA CYS A 31 -5.75 1.59 4.42
C CYS A 31 -6.25 2.87 5.10
N ALA A 32 -5.87 4.01 4.56
CA ALA A 32 -6.12 5.35 5.09
C ALA A 32 -7.06 6.13 4.16
N ASP A 33 -8.08 6.75 4.72
CA ASP A 33 -9.08 7.55 4.00
C ASP A 33 -8.50 8.93 3.64
N PHE A 34 -7.64 8.91 2.61
CA PHE A 34 -6.93 10.08 2.12
C PHE A 34 -7.90 11.15 1.57
N TYR A 35 -8.83 10.75 0.71
CA TYR A 35 -9.65 11.70 -0.03
C TYR A 35 -10.61 12.47 0.87
N SER A 36 -11.22 11.82 1.86
CA SER A 36 -12.09 12.52 2.82
C SER A 36 -11.31 13.55 3.63
N ARG A 37 -10.12 13.20 4.14
CA ARG A 37 -9.32 14.13 4.91
C ARG A 37 -8.74 15.26 4.05
N MET A 38 -8.25 14.94 2.85
CA MET A 38 -7.75 15.96 1.92
C MET A 38 -8.85 16.95 1.51
N ARG A 39 -10.10 16.49 1.37
CA ARG A 39 -11.27 17.35 1.09
C ARG A 39 -11.51 18.36 2.21
N GLU A 40 -11.41 17.94 3.47
CA GLU A 40 -11.52 18.84 4.63
C GLU A 40 -10.42 19.92 4.58
N ILE A 41 -9.18 19.51 4.32
CA ILE A 41 -8.03 20.42 4.24
C ILE A 41 -8.11 21.33 3.01
N ALA A 42 -8.57 20.83 1.87
CA ALA A 42 -8.76 21.62 0.66
C ALA A 42 -9.85 22.70 0.85
N ALA A 43 -10.93 22.40 1.57
CA ALA A 43 -11.94 23.40 1.91
C ALA A 43 -11.35 24.56 2.71
N GLU A 44 -10.50 24.27 3.65
CA GLU A 44 -9.73 25.29 4.40
C GLU A 44 -8.76 26.05 3.49
N TRP A 45 -7.96 25.34 2.68
CA TRP A 45 -6.98 25.94 1.77
C TRP A 45 -7.60 26.91 0.77
N PHE A 46 -8.81 26.59 0.26
CA PHE A 46 -9.55 27.43 -0.67
C PHE A 46 -10.50 28.43 0.03
N GLU A 47 -10.50 28.48 1.35
CA GLU A 47 -11.43 29.33 2.13
C GLU A 47 -12.89 29.15 1.68
N THR A 48 -13.32 27.91 1.46
CA THR A 48 -14.62 27.56 0.94
C THR A 48 -15.37 26.56 1.82
N ASN A 49 -16.71 26.46 1.65
CA ASN A 49 -17.47 25.43 2.31
C ASN A 49 -17.16 24.04 1.69
N ILE A 50 -16.97 23.05 2.55
CA ILE A 50 -16.68 21.66 2.15
C ILE A 50 -17.77 21.10 1.20
N ASP A 51 -19.01 21.54 1.31
CA ASP A 51 -20.09 21.08 0.45
C ASP A 51 -19.95 21.51 -1.02
N ARG A 52 -19.09 22.50 -1.28
CA ARG A 52 -18.72 22.90 -2.65
C ARG A 52 -17.66 22.04 -3.29
N LEU A 53 -16.98 21.22 -2.52
CA LEU A 53 -15.98 20.28 -3.00
C LEU A 53 -16.61 18.89 -3.10
N THR A 54 -16.79 18.38 -4.30
CA THR A 54 -17.39 17.04 -4.49
C THR A 54 -16.54 15.95 -3.83
N PRO A 55 -17.15 14.91 -3.20
CA PRO A 55 -16.42 13.73 -2.72
C PRO A 55 -16.01 12.78 -3.86
N GLN A 56 -16.56 12.97 -5.07
CA GLN A 56 -16.23 12.18 -6.26
C GLN A 56 -15.16 12.93 -7.04
N VAL A 57 -13.92 12.45 -6.96
CA VAL A 57 -12.77 13.12 -7.58
C VAL A 57 -12.01 12.16 -8.50
N SER A 58 -11.32 12.73 -9.47
CA SER A 58 -10.28 12.08 -10.24
C SER A 58 -8.93 12.19 -9.54
N TYR A 59 -7.97 11.39 -9.99
CA TYR A 59 -6.59 11.49 -9.54
C TYR A 59 -6.03 12.86 -9.92
N GLY A 60 -5.51 13.62 -8.92
CA GLY A 60 -5.04 15.00 -9.14
C GLY A 60 -6.03 16.10 -8.70
N LEU A 61 -7.26 15.74 -8.32
CA LEU A 61 -8.24 16.62 -7.65
C LEU A 61 -8.69 17.82 -8.51
N SER A 62 -8.78 17.65 -9.83
CA SER A 62 -9.21 18.71 -10.76
C SER A 62 -10.60 19.24 -10.47
N GLU A 63 -11.51 18.41 -9.91
CA GLU A 63 -12.87 18.77 -9.51
C GLU A 63 -12.91 19.81 -8.39
N TRP A 64 -11.84 19.96 -7.62
CA TRP A 64 -11.68 20.99 -6.59
C TRP A 64 -10.99 22.26 -7.11
N GLY A 65 -10.74 22.34 -8.42
CA GLY A 65 -10.11 23.50 -9.05
C GLY A 65 -8.57 23.45 -9.06
N ILE A 66 -7.97 22.30 -8.75
CA ILE A 66 -6.52 22.07 -8.93
C ILE A 66 -6.23 21.99 -10.43
N LYS A 67 -5.40 22.92 -10.94
CA LYS A 67 -5.17 23.11 -12.38
C LYS A 67 -3.89 22.45 -12.88
N ASN A 68 -2.93 22.22 -12.00
CA ASN A 68 -1.61 21.69 -12.35
C ASN A 68 -0.91 21.04 -11.15
N GLN A 69 0.23 20.42 -11.45
CA GLN A 69 1.04 19.72 -10.45
C GLN A 69 1.52 20.64 -9.32
N ASP A 70 1.91 21.89 -9.62
CA ASP A 70 2.43 22.82 -8.61
C ASP A 70 1.37 23.18 -7.56
N GLN A 71 0.12 23.35 -8.00
CA GLN A 71 -1.01 23.59 -7.07
C GLN A 71 -1.30 22.34 -6.22
N TYR A 72 -1.27 21.16 -6.83
CA TYR A 72 -1.43 19.90 -6.11
C TYR A 72 -0.34 19.74 -5.03
N GLU A 73 0.92 19.97 -5.38
CA GLU A 73 2.04 19.89 -4.44
C GLU A 73 1.97 20.96 -3.35
N SER A 74 1.49 22.16 -3.66
CA SER A 74 1.31 23.23 -2.69
C SER A 74 0.23 22.90 -1.66
N LEU A 75 -0.94 22.40 -2.11
CA LEU A 75 -1.99 21.90 -1.24
C LEU A 75 -1.49 20.75 -0.37
N HIS A 76 -0.79 19.80 -0.98
CA HIS A 76 -0.28 18.63 -0.27
C HIS A 76 0.79 18.99 0.77
N ARG A 77 1.67 19.94 0.44
CA ARG A 77 2.65 20.50 1.38
C ARG A 77 1.97 21.14 2.58
N PHE A 78 0.98 21.99 2.35
CA PHE A 78 0.17 22.58 3.42
C PHE A 78 -0.48 21.49 4.29
N ALA A 79 -1.06 20.48 3.66
CA ALA A 79 -1.73 19.38 4.34
C ALA A 79 -0.77 18.59 5.26
N VAL A 80 0.44 18.27 4.77
CA VAL A 80 1.42 17.51 5.55
C VAL A 80 2.05 18.36 6.66
N THR A 81 2.42 19.63 6.35
CA THR A 81 3.23 20.43 7.28
C THR A 81 2.40 21.25 8.28
N GLN A 82 1.16 21.61 7.92
CA GLN A 82 0.31 22.48 8.72
C GLN A 82 -0.93 21.77 9.29
N ARG A 83 -1.28 20.58 8.77
CA ARG A 83 -2.49 19.87 9.18
C ARG A 83 -2.24 18.41 9.53
N ASP A 84 -0.99 18.00 9.64
CA ASP A 84 -0.58 16.63 10.00
C ASP A 84 -1.35 15.57 9.21
N LEU A 85 -1.47 15.78 7.90
CA LEU A 85 -2.32 14.96 7.03
C LEU A 85 -2.22 13.47 7.37
N PHE A 86 -1.01 12.91 7.27
CA PHE A 86 -0.84 11.46 7.39
C PHE A 86 -1.08 10.92 8.81
N ARG A 87 -0.88 11.75 9.84
CA ARG A 87 -1.17 11.40 11.24
C ARG A 87 -2.67 11.39 11.52
N THR A 88 -3.44 12.25 10.84
CA THR A 88 -4.87 12.50 11.13
C THR A 88 -5.83 11.73 10.24
N LEU A 89 -5.35 10.97 9.26
CA LEU A 89 -6.19 10.13 8.40
C LEU A 89 -7.05 9.16 9.22
N ARG A 90 -8.31 9.03 8.84
CA ARG A 90 -9.17 7.95 9.35
C ARG A 90 -8.76 6.64 8.68
N MET A 91 -8.85 5.56 9.42
CA MET A 91 -8.62 4.23 8.84
C MET A 91 -9.84 3.79 8.02
N ILE A 92 -9.60 3.25 6.82
CA ILE A 92 -10.65 2.63 6.00
C ILE A 92 -11.22 1.42 6.74
N PRO A 93 -12.58 1.30 6.85
CA PRO A 93 -13.22 0.21 7.57
C PRO A 93 -12.76 -1.16 7.09
N GLY A 94 -12.33 -1.98 8.05
CA GLY A 94 -11.87 -3.34 7.80
C GLY A 94 -10.36 -3.49 7.53
N ALA A 95 -9.62 -2.43 7.23
CA ALA A 95 -8.18 -2.52 6.93
C ALA A 95 -7.42 -3.30 8.03
N ARG A 96 -7.42 -2.83 9.27
CA ARG A 96 -6.77 -3.52 10.39
C ARG A 96 -7.24 -4.95 10.56
N LYS A 97 -8.56 -5.20 10.50
CA LYS A 97 -9.15 -6.52 10.72
C LYS A 97 -8.62 -7.53 9.71
N TYR A 98 -8.70 -7.20 8.42
CA TYR A 98 -8.35 -8.14 7.36
C TYR A 98 -6.84 -8.26 7.16
N LEU A 99 -6.06 -7.20 7.35
CA LEU A 99 -4.60 -7.28 7.34
C LEU A 99 -4.08 -8.15 8.48
N ARG A 100 -4.65 -8.02 9.70
CA ARG A 100 -4.29 -8.88 10.82
C ARG A 100 -4.64 -10.34 10.52
N LYS A 101 -5.83 -10.60 9.98
CA LYS A 101 -6.25 -11.94 9.60
C LYS A 101 -5.32 -12.58 8.55
N LEU A 102 -4.93 -11.81 7.51
CA LEU A 102 -3.97 -12.24 6.50
C LEU A 102 -2.59 -12.51 7.13
N SER A 103 -2.13 -11.64 8.04
CA SER A 103 -0.87 -11.84 8.77
C SER A 103 -0.89 -13.12 9.61
N ASP A 104 -1.98 -13.38 10.34
CA ASP A 104 -2.17 -14.60 11.14
C ASP A 104 -2.23 -15.88 10.27
N GLU A 105 -2.64 -15.75 9.01
CA GLU A 105 -2.66 -16.82 7.99
C GLU A 105 -1.30 -17.00 7.27
N GLY A 106 -0.26 -16.29 7.70
CA GLY A 106 1.10 -16.43 7.18
C GLY A 106 1.46 -15.54 5.99
N PHE A 107 0.59 -14.59 5.61
CA PHE A 107 0.98 -13.59 4.61
C PHE A 107 1.92 -12.55 5.24
N ARG A 108 3.00 -12.23 4.52
CA ARG A 108 3.92 -11.17 4.92
C ARG A 108 3.43 -9.82 4.39
N ILE A 109 2.97 -8.95 5.27
CA ILE A 109 2.46 -7.63 4.90
C ILE A 109 3.64 -6.66 4.71
N ARG A 110 3.73 -6.08 3.52
CA ARG A 110 4.70 -5.04 3.16
C ARG A 110 3.95 -3.78 2.79
N ILE A 111 4.10 -2.73 3.59
CA ILE A 111 3.53 -1.42 3.25
C ILE A 111 4.42 -0.73 2.22
N ILE A 112 3.82 -0.25 1.13
CA ILE A 112 4.53 0.41 0.04
C ILE A 112 3.80 1.71 -0.29
N THR A 113 4.36 2.85 0.07
CA THR A 113 3.70 4.16 -0.07
C THR A 113 4.60 5.18 -0.77
N HIS A 114 4.00 6.13 -1.50
CA HIS A 114 4.71 7.21 -2.20
C HIS A 114 4.59 8.56 -1.46
N ARG A 115 4.60 8.55 -0.12
CA ARG A 115 4.42 9.77 0.68
C ARG A 115 5.62 10.73 0.69
N LEU A 116 6.74 10.37 0.02
CA LEU A 116 7.97 11.20 -0.04
C LEU A 116 8.10 12.01 -1.34
N PHE A 117 7.02 12.23 -2.07
CA PHE A 117 7.09 12.99 -3.32
C PHE A 117 7.24 14.50 -3.11
N ILE A 118 6.89 15.03 -1.93
CA ILE A 118 7.12 16.44 -1.58
C ILE A 118 8.54 16.60 -1.05
N GLN A 119 9.37 17.33 -1.77
CA GLN A 119 10.75 17.61 -1.36
C GLN A 119 10.80 18.42 -0.06
N PHE A 120 11.88 18.21 0.73
CA PHE A 120 12.21 18.92 1.98
C PHE A 120 11.32 18.63 3.19
N PHE A 121 10.27 17.81 3.08
CA PHE A 121 9.37 17.47 4.20
C PHE A 121 9.33 15.98 4.52
N HIS A 122 10.34 15.23 4.10
CA HIS A 122 10.40 13.78 4.25
C HIS A 122 10.33 13.33 5.72
N ALA A 123 11.02 14.05 6.62
CA ALA A 123 11.00 13.70 8.05
C ALA A 123 9.57 13.74 8.62
N ALA A 124 8.80 14.80 8.32
CA ALA A 124 7.42 14.91 8.76
C ALA A 124 6.55 13.79 8.18
N ALA A 125 6.67 13.51 6.87
CA ALA A 125 5.92 12.47 6.19
C ALA A 125 6.21 11.07 6.77
N VAL A 126 7.49 10.74 7.02
CA VAL A 126 7.90 9.47 7.61
C VAL A 126 7.37 9.34 9.04
N GLN A 127 7.59 10.35 9.89
CA GLN A 127 7.16 10.33 11.28
C GLN A 127 5.64 10.16 11.39
N GLN A 128 4.86 10.98 10.67
CA GLN A 128 3.40 10.90 10.67
C GLN A 128 2.91 9.53 10.18
N THR A 129 3.59 8.93 9.20
CA THR A 129 3.24 7.61 8.68
C THR A 129 3.44 6.52 9.72
N ILE A 130 4.59 6.50 10.41
CA ILE A 130 4.90 5.51 11.45
C ILE A 130 3.91 5.66 12.61
N GLU A 131 3.71 6.86 13.11
CA GLU A 131 2.76 7.14 14.18
C GLU A 131 1.34 6.71 13.83
N TRP A 132 0.93 6.91 12.57
CA TRP A 132 -0.38 6.46 12.09
C TRP A 132 -0.50 4.93 12.05
N LEU A 133 0.52 4.23 11.54
CA LEU A 133 0.56 2.77 11.50
C LEU A 133 0.47 2.15 12.90
N ASP A 134 1.26 2.67 13.84
CA ASP A 134 1.31 2.20 15.22
C ASP A 134 -0.02 2.46 15.94
N LYS A 135 -0.54 3.68 15.86
CA LYS A 135 -1.83 4.06 16.43
C LYS A 135 -2.98 3.19 15.93
N ASN A 136 -2.98 2.84 14.66
CA ASN A 136 -4.04 2.04 14.05
C ASN A 136 -3.79 0.51 14.18
N GLY A 137 -2.62 0.09 14.67
CA GLY A 137 -2.27 -1.30 14.87
C GLY A 137 -2.30 -2.12 13.58
N ILE A 138 -1.81 -1.53 12.49
CA ILE A 138 -1.64 -2.22 11.20
C ILE A 138 -0.46 -3.18 11.32
N PRO A 139 -0.63 -4.48 11.09
CA PRO A 139 0.48 -5.42 11.09
C PRO A 139 1.28 -5.24 9.79
N TYR A 140 2.60 -5.07 9.92
CA TYR A 140 3.51 -5.06 8.76
C TYR A 140 4.89 -5.57 9.16
N TRP A 141 5.61 -6.14 8.20
CA TRP A 141 7.00 -6.57 8.33
C TRP A 141 7.95 -5.56 7.73
N ASP A 142 7.54 -4.95 6.61
CA ASP A 142 8.36 -3.99 5.88
C ASP A 142 7.56 -2.72 5.63
N LEU A 143 8.22 -1.55 5.71
CA LEU A 143 7.69 -0.25 5.33
C LEU A 143 8.61 0.37 4.28
N CYS A 144 8.10 0.54 3.06
CA CYS A 144 8.83 1.04 1.91
C CYS A 144 8.24 2.36 1.42
N PHE A 145 9.05 3.40 1.40
CA PHE A 145 8.71 4.68 0.78
C PHE A 145 9.24 4.68 -0.66
N MET A 146 8.39 4.40 -1.63
CA MET A 146 8.80 4.18 -3.02
C MET A 146 7.72 4.63 -4.01
N LYS A 147 8.15 5.33 -5.08
CA LYS A 147 7.29 5.65 -6.22
C LYS A 147 7.04 4.41 -7.08
N ASP A 148 8.12 3.75 -7.46
CA ASP A 148 8.12 2.62 -8.38
C ASP A 148 7.89 1.31 -7.64
N LYS A 149 6.64 1.06 -7.26
CA LYS A 149 6.23 -0.06 -6.38
C LYS A 149 6.56 -1.42 -6.96
N ASP A 150 6.62 -1.56 -8.27
CA ASP A 150 6.98 -2.78 -8.99
C ASP A 150 8.43 -3.25 -8.76
N GLN A 151 9.30 -2.39 -8.22
CA GLN A 151 10.68 -2.73 -7.87
C GLN A 151 10.84 -3.35 -6.46
N ILE A 152 9.78 -3.34 -5.66
CA ILE A 152 9.83 -3.76 -4.25
C ILE A 152 9.71 -5.28 -4.06
N GLY A 153 9.17 -6.00 -5.05
CA GLY A 153 9.08 -7.46 -5.01
C GLY A 153 8.02 -7.97 -4.03
N ALA A 154 6.76 -7.68 -4.29
CA ALA A 154 5.62 -8.36 -3.67
C ALA A 154 4.96 -9.32 -4.67
N ASP A 155 4.20 -10.30 -4.17
CA ASP A 155 3.51 -11.29 -4.99
C ASP A 155 2.13 -10.80 -5.42
N ILE A 156 1.47 -10.12 -4.50
CA ILE A 156 0.15 -9.50 -4.70
C ILE A 156 0.26 -8.04 -4.26
N TYR A 157 -0.26 -7.14 -5.07
CA TYR A 157 -0.36 -5.73 -4.72
C TYR A 157 -1.81 -5.35 -4.47
N ILE A 158 -2.07 -4.52 -3.46
CA ILE A 158 -3.35 -3.89 -3.18
C ILE A 158 -3.13 -2.39 -3.34
N GLU A 159 -3.79 -1.78 -4.31
CA GLU A 159 -3.47 -0.45 -4.81
C GLU A 159 -4.74 0.28 -5.26
N ASP A 160 -4.79 1.62 -5.13
CA ASP A 160 -5.90 2.44 -5.63
C ASP A 160 -5.50 3.35 -6.81
N SER A 161 -4.21 3.68 -6.96
CA SER A 161 -3.75 4.53 -8.06
C SER A 161 -3.89 3.82 -9.41
N PRO A 162 -4.65 4.40 -10.37
CA PRO A 162 -4.81 3.81 -11.71
C PRO A 162 -3.47 3.56 -12.41
N GLU A 163 -2.54 4.52 -12.34
CA GLU A 163 -1.22 4.44 -12.95
C GLU A 163 -0.42 3.25 -12.41
N ASN A 164 -0.34 3.13 -11.07
CA ASN A 164 0.37 2.02 -10.44
C ASN A 164 -0.25 0.67 -10.77
N ILE A 165 -1.58 0.56 -10.76
CA ILE A 165 -2.28 -0.70 -11.09
C ILE A 165 -1.98 -1.13 -12.53
N VAL A 166 -2.10 -0.21 -13.49
CA VAL A 166 -1.83 -0.49 -14.90
C VAL A 166 -0.36 -0.92 -15.08
N ARG A 167 0.57 -0.21 -14.45
CA ARG A 167 1.99 -0.52 -14.50
C ARG A 167 2.33 -1.88 -13.88
N LEU A 168 1.79 -2.18 -12.70
CA LEU A 168 2.00 -3.48 -12.05
C LEU A 168 1.45 -4.62 -12.92
N ARG A 169 0.23 -4.48 -13.43
CA ARG A 169 -0.39 -5.50 -14.30
C ARG A 169 0.36 -5.69 -15.61
N SER A 170 0.85 -4.61 -16.22
CA SER A 170 1.64 -4.71 -17.47
C SER A 170 2.97 -5.46 -17.28
N ARG A 171 3.48 -5.53 -16.05
CA ARG A 171 4.66 -6.31 -15.66
C ARG A 171 4.34 -7.72 -15.17
N GLY A 172 3.08 -8.14 -15.26
CA GLY A 172 2.64 -9.48 -14.87
C GLY A 172 2.35 -9.69 -13.39
N TYR A 173 2.37 -8.64 -12.57
CA TYR A 173 2.02 -8.74 -11.15
C TYR A 173 0.50 -8.85 -10.96
N LEU A 174 0.09 -9.59 -9.94
CA LEU A 174 -1.30 -9.57 -9.48
C LEU A 174 -1.55 -8.28 -8.67
N ALA A 175 -2.12 -7.27 -9.32
CA ALA A 175 -2.53 -6.03 -8.66
C ALA A 175 -4.05 -5.99 -8.53
N ILE A 176 -4.53 -6.01 -7.29
CA ILE A 176 -5.94 -5.91 -6.91
C ILE A 176 -6.28 -4.44 -6.70
N CYS A 177 -7.22 -3.93 -7.48
CA CYS A 177 -7.70 -2.56 -7.35
C CYS A 177 -8.57 -2.40 -6.10
N PHE A 178 -8.18 -1.51 -5.19
CA PHE A 178 -9.07 -1.02 -4.14
C PHE A 178 -9.91 0.11 -4.72
N GLY A 179 -11.19 -0.20 -5.02
CA GLY A 179 -12.06 0.67 -5.80
C GLY A 179 -12.55 1.91 -5.06
N ASN A 180 -12.31 3.07 -5.65
CA ASN A 180 -12.85 4.38 -5.23
C ASN A 180 -13.20 5.23 -6.47
N SER A 181 -13.49 6.53 -6.30
CA SER A 181 -13.89 7.42 -7.39
C SER A 181 -12.78 7.67 -8.42
N THR A 182 -11.51 7.59 -8.02
CA THR A 182 -10.37 7.93 -8.89
C THR A 182 -10.02 6.83 -9.89
N ASN A 183 -10.54 5.62 -9.69
CA ASN A 183 -10.15 4.44 -10.44
C ASN A 183 -11.33 3.62 -11.00
N THR A 184 -12.45 4.27 -11.30
CA THR A 184 -13.69 3.63 -11.77
C THR A 184 -13.51 2.85 -13.08
N THR A 185 -12.56 3.21 -13.92
CA THR A 185 -12.25 2.58 -15.20
C THR A 185 -11.37 1.32 -15.09
N ILE A 186 -10.79 1.08 -13.90
CA ILE A 186 -9.92 -0.08 -13.68
C ILE A 186 -10.76 -1.35 -13.53
N GLY A 187 -10.54 -2.32 -14.43
CA GLY A 187 -11.20 -3.63 -14.43
C GLY A 187 -10.71 -4.58 -13.32
N GLN A 188 -11.29 -5.78 -13.34
CA GLN A 188 -10.94 -6.86 -12.39
C GLN A 188 -9.45 -7.27 -12.44
N PRO A 189 -8.85 -7.76 -11.33
CA PRO A 189 -9.49 -7.96 -10.01
C PRO A 189 -9.66 -6.64 -9.26
N ARG A 190 -10.85 -6.44 -8.68
CA ARG A 190 -11.27 -5.20 -8.03
C ARG A 190 -12.27 -5.46 -6.90
N ALA A 191 -12.14 -4.73 -5.79
CA ALA A 191 -13.16 -4.67 -4.73
C ALA A 191 -13.16 -3.28 -4.09
N THR A 192 -14.31 -2.86 -3.52
CA THR A 192 -14.49 -1.55 -2.89
C THR A 192 -14.40 -1.59 -1.36
N ASN A 193 -14.04 -2.73 -0.81
CA ASN A 193 -13.87 -2.93 0.64
C ASN A 193 -12.91 -4.09 0.94
N TRP A 194 -12.39 -4.11 2.16
CA TRP A 194 -11.42 -5.10 2.62
C TRP A 194 -11.95 -6.54 2.66
N SER A 195 -13.26 -6.74 2.87
CA SER A 195 -13.88 -8.08 2.79
C SER A 195 -13.79 -8.65 1.36
N GLY A 196 -14.01 -7.80 0.36
CA GLY A 196 -13.86 -8.18 -1.05
C GLY A 196 -12.40 -8.46 -1.41
N ILE A 197 -11.46 -7.60 -0.98
CA ILE A 197 -10.01 -7.80 -1.18
C ILE A 197 -9.59 -9.16 -0.59
N TYR A 198 -9.98 -9.43 0.66
CA TYR A 198 -9.66 -10.68 1.34
C TYR A 198 -10.13 -11.91 0.53
N ARG A 199 -11.36 -11.90 0.02
CA ARG A 199 -11.89 -12.99 -0.82
C ARG A 199 -11.11 -13.17 -2.11
N ILE A 200 -10.71 -12.09 -2.77
CA ILE A 200 -9.90 -12.14 -4.00
C ILE A 200 -8.53 -12.77 -3.70
N ILE A 201 -7.85 -12.36 -2.62
CA ILE A 201 -6.55 -12.91 -2.24
C ILE A 201 -6.68 -14.44 -2.04
N HIS A 202 -7.68 -14.89 -1.29
CA HIS A 202 -7.89 -16.33 -1.06
C HIS A 202 -8.18 -17.11 -2.34
N SER A 203 -8.97 -16.56 -3.25
CA SER A 203 -9.26 -17.22 -4.53
C SER A 203 -8.02 -17.40 -5.43
N LYS A 204 -6.92 -16.69 -5.14
CA LYS A 204 -5.66 -16.75 -5.90
C LYS A 204 -4.52 -17.44 -5.16
N LYS A 205 -4.68 -17.69 -3.85
CA LYS A 205 -3.63 -18.26 -3.00
C LYS A 205 -3.09 -19.59 -3.51
N ASP A 206 -3.97 -20.53 -3.81
CA ASP A 206 -3.58 -21.89 -4.21
C ASP A 206 -2.80 -21.89 -5.53
N HIS A 207 -3.26 -21.10 -6.50
CA HIS A 207 -2.56 -20.94 -7.77
C HIS A 207 -1.15 -20.35 -7.61
N MET A 208 -0.95 -19.42 -6.67
CA MET A 208 0.36 -18.80 -6.43
C MET A 208 1.33 -19.74 -5.73
N LEU A 209 0.84 -20.57 -4.82
CA LEU A 209 1.66 -21.58 -4.14
C LEU A 209 2.10 -22.65 -5.13
N ASP A 210 1.25 -23.06 -6.06
CA ASP A 210 1.56 -24.03 -7.12
C ASP A 210 2.68 -23.54 -8.04
N VAL A 211 2.64 -22.26 -8.43
CA VAL A 211 3.66 -21.65 -9.31
C VAL A 211 5.04 -21.54 -8.62
N ARG A 212 5.07 -21.37 -7.29
CA ARG A 212 6.30 -21.27 -6.51
C ARG A 212 6.94 -22.60 -6.15
N THR A 213 6.17 -23.71 -6.19
CA THR A 213 6.73 -25.03 -5.88
C THR A 213 7.68 -25.47 -7.03
N PRO A 214 9.00 -25.66 -6.78
CA PRO A 214 9.93 -26.04 -7.84
C PRO A 214 9.51 -27.34 -8.51
N LEU A 215 9.64 -27.43 -9.82
CA LEU A 215 9.34 -28.62 -10.65
C LEU A 215 10.03 -29.91 -10.15
N ALA A 216 11.06 -29.79 -9.34
CA ALA A 216 11.79 -30.94 -8.76
C ALA A 216 10.96 -31.81 -7.80
N LYS A 217 9.88 -31.28 -7.18
CA LYS A 217 8.99 -32.05 -6.30
C LYS A 217 7.80 -32.70 -7.01
N ARG A 218 7.62 -32.48 -8.32
CA ARG A 218 6.52 -33.09 -9.11
C ARG A 218 6.89 -34.42 -9.75
N ARG A 219 8.06 -34.99 -9.47
CA ARG A 219 8.56 -36.26 -10.03
C ARG A 219 8.92 -37.30 -8.94
N SER A 220 8.23 -37.30 -7.83
CA SER A 220 8.34 -38.39 -6.84
C SER A 220 6.98 -39.09 -6.72
#